data_c313370e0f9af2f9a89c620f0db1b698
#
_entry.id   c313370e0f9af2f9a89c620f0db1b698
#
_cell.length_a   1.000
_cell.length_b   1.000
_cell.length_c   1.000
_cell.angle_alpha   90.00
_cell.angle_beta   90.00
_cell.angle_gamma   90.00
#
_symmetry.space_group_name_H-M   'P 1'
#
loop_
_entity.id
_entity.type
_entity.pdbx_description
1 polymer ?
#
loop_
_entity_poly.entity_id
_entity_poly.type
_entity_poly.pdbx_seq_one_letter_code
_entity_poly.pdbx_strand_id
1 'polypeptide(L)'
;MNYRGAQNLIKRGDEQGLRTALEGNLSSNTSNHKGWSLLMLAAVEGSVPVGRLLIEKGADLAAMNLKGETALSIATQKGHTAFVELLQEV
;
A
#
# COMPACT_ATOMS: atom_id res chain seq x y z
N MET A 1 0.72 -14.75 -7.01
CA MET A 1 0.46 -14.32 -5.63
C MET A 1 -0.87 -13.59 -5.57
N ASN A 2 -1.60 -13.75 -4.47
CA ASN A 2 -2.90 -13.11 -4.30
C ASN A 2 -2.83 -12.02 -3.24
N TYR A 3 -3.97 -11.38 -2.99
CA TYR A 3 -4.07 -10.28 -2.03
C TYR A 3 -3.57 -10.68 -0.62
N ARG A 4 -3.99 -11.86 -0.14
CA ARG A 4 -3.62 -12.30 1.20
C ARG A 4 -2.10 -12.49 1.32
N GLY A 5 -1.47 -13.06 0.31
CA GLY A 5 -0.02 -13.20 0.31
C GLY A 5 0.68 -11.86 0.36
N ALA A 6 0.20 -10.91 -0.44
CA ALA A 6 0.75 -9.56 -0.44
C ALA A 6 0.52 -8.87 0.92
N GLN A 7 -0.65 -9.06 1.50
CA GLN A 7 -0.96 -8.50 2.82
C GLN A 7 0.03 -8.99 3.87
N ASN A 8 0.35 -10.27 3.86
CA ASN A 8 1.32 -10.83 4.81
C ASN A 8 2.71 -10.22 4.62
N LEU A 9 3.13 -10.04 3.37
CA LEU A 9 4.43 -9.44 3.09
C LEU A 9 4.48 -7.99 3.61
N ILE A 10 3.41 -7.24 3.41
CA ILE A 10 3.34 -5.86 3.87
C ILE A 10 3.37 -5.80 5.41
N LYS A 11 2.62 -6.68 6.07
CA LYS A 11 2.61 -6.72 7.53
C LYS A 11 3.99 -7.02 8.11
N ARG A 12 4.77 -7.87 7.43
CA ARG A 12 6.12 -8.21 7.88
C ARG A 12 7.15 -7.18 7.45
N GLY A 13 6.76 -6.24 6.59
CA GLY A 13 7.70 -5.28 6.04
C GLY A 13 8.68 -5.90 5.06
N ASP A 14 8.27 -7.00 4.41
CA ASP A 14 9.13 -7.74 3.48
C ASP A 14 9.09 -7.06 2.11
N GLU A 15 9.86 -6.00 1.98
CA GLU A 15 9.91 -5.22 0.75
C GLU A 15 10.43 -6.05 -0.42
N GLN A 16 11.46 -6.86 -0.19
CA GLN A 16 12.06 -7.65 -1.26
C GLN A 16 11.07 -8.69 -1.80
N GLY A 17 10.36 -9.39 -0.90
CA GLY A 17 9.34 -10.35 -1.30
C GLY A 17 8.23 -9.68 -2.09
N LEU A 18 7.80 -8.50 -1.65
CA LEU A 18 6.76 -7.76 -2.33
C LEU A 18 7.23 -7.28 -3.70
N ARG A 19 8.49 -6.82 -3.82
CA ARG A 19 9.06 -6.41 -5.10
C ARG A 19 9.05 -7.56 -6.10
N THR A 20 9.46 -8.73 -5.65
CA THR A 20 9.46 -9.92 -6.52
C THR A 20 8.05 -10.23 -7.01
N ALA A 21 7.06 -10.16 -6.11
CA ALA A 21 5.67 -10.43 -6.48
C ALA A 21 5.14 -9.40 -7.49
N LEU A 22 5.48 -8.13 -7.29
CA LEU A 22 5.03 -7.06 -8.19
C LEU A 22 5.69 -7.12 -9.56
N GLU A 23 6.91 -7.65 -9.61
CA GLU A 23 7.60 -7.85 -10.89
C GLU A 23 7.08 -9.10 -11.62
N GLY A 24 6.33 -9.94 -10.89
CA GLY A 24 5.67 -11.11 -11.47
C GLY A 24 4.22 -10.82 -11.81
N ASN A 25 3.29 -11.54 -11.17
CA ASN A 25 1.87 -11.46 -11.52
C ASN A 25 1.02 -10.58 -10.62
N LEU A 26 1.58 -10.03 -9.54
CA LEU A 26 0.80 -9.22 -8.61
C LEU A 26 0.66 -7.80 -9.14
N SER A 27 -0.59 -7.30 -9.22
CA SER A 27 -0.82 -5.91 -9.60
C SER A 27 -0.63 -5.01 -8.37
N SER A 28 0.04 -3.86 -8.56
CA SER A 28 0.17 -2.87 -7.49
C SER A 28 -1.18 -2.28 -7.08
N ASN A 29 -2.20 -2.45 -7.93
CA ASN A 29 -3.55 -1.97 -7.65
C ASN A 29 -4.50 -3.05 -7.17
N THR A 30 -3.97 -4.19 -6.74
CA THR A 30 -4.76 -5.27 -6.16
C THR A 30 -5.46 -4.74 -4.90
N SER A 31 -6.75 -5.10 -4.74
CA SER A 31 -7.52 -4.74 -3.56
C SER A 31 -8.44 -5.89 -3.18
N ASN A 32 -8.97 -5.83 -1.94
CA ASN A 32 -9.92 -6.84 -1.51
C ASN A 32 -11.36 -6.38 -1.83
N HIS A 33 -12.35 -7.21 -1.42
CA HIS A 33 -13.75 -6.92 -1.73
C HIS A 33 -14.30 -5.69 -1.00
N LYS A 34 -13.58 -5.18 0.00
CA LYS A 34 -13.96 -3.94 0.69
C LYS A 34 -13.20 -2.74 0.16
N GLY A 35 -12.45 -2.92 -0.92
CA GLY A 35 -11.72 -1.84 -1.58
C GLY A 35 -10.39 -1.49 -0.93
N TRP A 36 -9.89 -2.30 0.02
CA TRP A 36 -8.60 -2.03 0.65
C TRP A 36 -7.48 -2.40 -0.31
N SER A 37 -6.77 -1.39 -0.79
CA SER A 37 -5.65 -1.58 -1.70
C SER A 37 -4.38 -1.92 -0.92
N LEU A 38 -3.37 -2.39 -1.64
CA LEU A 38 -2.07 -2.68 -1.01
C LEU A 38 -1.45 -1.40 -0.43
N LEU A 39 -1.62 -0.26 -1.12
CA LEU A 39 -1.09 1.01 -0.62
C LEU A 39 -1.76 1.40 0.69
N MET A 40 -3.06 1.14 0.83
CA MET A 40 -3.76 1.39 2.09
C MET A 40 -3.20 0.53 3.22
N LEU A 41 -2.87 -0.74 2.93
CA LEU A 41 -2.26 -1.62 3.93
C LEU A 41 -0.90 -1.09 4.36
N ALA A 42 -0.11 -0.58 3.41
CA ALA A 42 1.17 0.03 3.73
C ALA A 42 0.98 1.28 4.60
N ALA A 43 -0.09 2.03 4.35
CA ALA A 43 -0.40 3.21 5.15
C ALA A 43 -0.74 2.85 6.59
N VAL A 44 -1.45 1.74 6.79
CA VAL A 44 -1.76 1.25 8.15
C VAL A 44 -0.47 0.91 8.91
N GLU A 45 0.47 0.27 8.22
CA GLU A 45 1.74 -0.10 8.83
C GLU A 45 2.73 1.06 8.91
N GLY A 46 2.50 2.11 8.13
CA GLY A 46 3.41 3.25 8.07
C GLY A 46 4.74 2.92 7.41
N SER A 47 4.77 1.88 6.58
CA SER A 47 6.02 1.42 5.96
C SER A 47 6.34 2.24 4.72
N VAL A 48 7.25 3.21 4.87
CA VAL A 48 7.66 4.06 3.75
C VAL A 48 8.31 3.25 2.63
N PRO A 49 9.24 2.31 2.91
CA PRO A 49 9.83 1.52 1.83
C PRO A 49 8.80 0.74 1.01
N VAL A 50 7.82 0.14 1.68
CA VAL A 50 6.74 -0.60 0.99
C VAL A 50 5.88 0.37 0.18
N GLY A 51 5.51 1.51 0.76
CA GLY A 51 4.72 2.50 0.07
C GLY A 51 5.43 3.04 -1.16
N ARG A 52 6.71 3.35 -1.02
CA ARG A 52 7.51 3.84 -2.15
C ARG A 52 7.57 2.81 -3.27
N LEU A 53 7.74 1.55 -2.91
CA LEU A 53 7.76 0.47 -3.90
C LEU A 53 6.44 0.38 -4.66
N LEU A 54 5.32 0.43 -3.95
CA LEU A 54 4.00 0.35 -4.58
C LEU A 54 3.77 1.52 -5.52
N ILE A 55 4.16 2.72 -5.10
CA ILE A 55 4.03 3.92 -5.94
C ILE A 55 4.90 3.79 -7.18
N GLU A 56 6.13 3.32 -7.01
CA GLU A 56 7.05 3.08 -8.12
C GLU A 56 6.45 2.13 -9.15
N LYS A 57 5.67 1.15 -8.71
CA LYS A 57 5.03 0.16 -9.57
C LYS A 57 3.65 0.60 -10.06
N GLY A 58 3.27 1.85 -9.84
CA GLY A 58 2.04 2.41 -10.41
C GLY A 58 0.80 2.35 -9.55
N ALA A 59 0.94 2.22 -8.22
CA ALA A 59 -0.23 2.20 -7.35
C ALA A 59 -1.02 3.50 -7.45
N ASP A 60 -2.35 3.38 -7.46
CA ASP A 60 -3.26 4.53 -7.55
C ASP A 60 -3.38 5.19 -6.17
N LEU A 61 -2.84 6.40 -6.05
CA LEU A 61 -2.88 7.13 -4.78
C LEU A 61 -4.29 7.57 -4.40
N ALA A 62 -5.17 7.71 -5.38
CA ALA A 62 -6.52 8.22 -5.16
C ALA A 62 -7.54 7.10 -4.89
N ALA A 63 -7.12 5.84 -4.93
CA ALA A 63 -8.04 4.73 -4.70
C ALA A 63 -8.68 4.83 -3.32
N MET A 64 -9.98 4.55 -3.23
CA MET A 64 -10.73 4.61 -1.98
C MET A 64 -11.34 3.25 -1.66
N ASN A 65 -11.43 2.93 -0.37
CA ASN A 65 -12.17 1.76 0.05
C ASN A 65 -13.66 2.10 0.13
N LEU A 66 -14.47 1.15 0.58
CA LEU A 66 -15.92 1.36 0.64
C LEU A 66 -16.33 2.41 1.67
N LYS A 67 -15.43 2.77 2.58
CA LYS A 67 -15.68 3.84 3.55
C LYS A 67 -15.24 5.20 3.04
N GLY A 68 -14.74 5.27 1.82
CA GLY A 68 -14.24 6.52 1.25
C GLY A 68 -12.87 6.93 1.74
N GLU A 69 -12.12 6.00 2.35
CA GLU A 69 -10.78 6.29 2.86
C GLU A 69 -9.74 6.09 1.77
N THR A 70 -8.73 6.96 1.78
CA THR A 70 -7.56 6.81 0.90
C THR A 70 -6.35 6.45 1.73
N ALA A 71 -5.25 6.07 1.07
CA ALA A 71 -4.00 5.82 1.78
C ALA A 71 -3.58 7.03 2.61
N LEU A 72 -3.75 8.24 2.05
CA LEU A 72 -3.40 9.46 2.76
C LEU A 72 -4.23 9.65 4.02
N SER A 73 -5.56 9.47 3.93
CA SER A 73 -6.42 9.64 5.11
C SER A 73 -6.09 8.60 6.18
N ILE A 74 -5.78 7.38 5.77
CA ILE A 74 -5.42 6.29 6.71
C ILE A 74 -4.11 6.61 7.41
N ALA A 75 -3.08 7.01 6.65
CA ALA A 75 -1.78 7.36 7.23
C ALA A 75 -1.91 8.53 8.21
N THR A 76 -2.74 9.51 7.88
CA THR A 76 -3.00 10.66 8.74
C THR A 76 -3.66 10.23 10.05
N GLN A 77 -4.69 9.38 9.97
CA GLN A 77 -5.37 8.86 11.14
C GLN A 77 -4.44 8.07 12.06
N LYS A 78 -3.51 7.34 11.47
CA LYS A 78 -2.57 6.51 12.23
C LYS A 78 -1.37 7.29 12.75
N GLY A 79 -1.23 8.57 12.36
CA GLY A 79 -0.11 9.37 12.78
C GLY A 79 1.21 9.02 12.11
N HIS A 80 1.17 8.37 10.96
CA HIS A 80 2.38 7.98 10.24
C HIS A 80 2.86 9.13 9.35
N THR A 81 3.49 10.12 9.99
CA THR A 81 3.89 11.36 9.34
C THR A 81 4.80 11.13 8.13
N ALA A 82 5.78 10.23 8.26
CA ALA A 82 6.70 9.96 7.15
C ALA A 82 5.96 9.39 5.95
N PHE A 83 4.95 8.55 6.18
CA PHE A 83 4.16 8.00 5.09
C PHE A 83 3.29 9.09 4.44
N VAL A 84 2.73 9.99 5.24
CA VAL A 84 1.98 11.14 4.72
C VAL A 84 2.88 11.97 3.81
N GLU A 85 4.11 12.24 4.25
CA GLU A 85 5.06 13.01 3.45
C GLU A 85 5.39 12.30 2.14
N LEU A 86 5.55 10.98 2.18
CA LEU A 86 5.79 10.19 0.97
C LEU A 86 4.67 10.40 -0.04
N LEU A 87 3.42 10.33 0.39
CA LEU A 87 2.28 10.48 -0.49
C LEU A 87 2.17 11.89 -1.05
N GLN A 88 2.65 12.89 -0.32
CA GLN A 88 2.60 14.28 -0.76
C GLN A 88 3.74 14.67 -1.69
N GLU A 89 4.82 13.88 -1.73
CA GLU A 89 5.96 14.11 -2.61
C GLU A 89 5.68 13.74 -4.06
N VAL A 90 4.71 12.90 -4.31
CA VAL A 90 4.50 12.30 -5.64
C VAL A 90 3.33 12.90 -6.38
#